data_35491c6b2632a446c91255155a80c5b5
#
_entry.id   35491c6b2632a446c91255155a80c5b5
#
_cell.length_a   1.000
_cell.length_b   1.000
_cell.length_c   1.000
_cell.angle_alpha   90.00
_cell.angle_beta   90.00
_cell.angle_gamma   90.00
#
_symmetry.space_group_name_H-M   'P 1'
#
loop_
_entity.id
_entity.type
_entity.pdbx_description
1 polymer ?
#
loop_
_entity_poly.entity_id
_entity_poly.type
_entity_poly.pdbx_seq_one_letter_code
_entity_poly.pdbx_strand_id
1 'polypeptide(L)'
;MLTTFPINGFVRITDPERSRRFYEQTLGLAFDNENPYVIVFRSGNTQIIAQKVKEFVPIAATVLGWEVKDIENVVSALLKSGVVFEKYEGMEQDELGIWKSPGGKVAWCKDPDGNILSLSEH
;
A
#
# COMPACT_ATOMS: atom_id res chain seq x y z
N MET A 1 0.77 -26.02 8.41
CA MET A 1 1.97 -25.63 9.16
C MET A 1 2.15 -24.11 9.22
N LEU A 2 2.02 -23.42 8.11
CA LEU A 2 2.23 -21.95 8.11
C LEU A 2 1.02 -21.15 8.61
N THR A 3 -0.11 -21.78 8.84
CA THR A 3 -1.37 -21.14 9.22
C THR A 3 -1.28 -20.28 10.48
N THR A 4 -0.40 -20.65 11.40
CA THR A 4 -0.26 -19.96 12.70
C THR A 4 0.83 -18.89 12.70
N PHE A 5 1.57 -18.73 11.63
CA PHE A 5 2.65 -17.75 11.54
C PHE A 5 2.16 -16.51 10.79
N PRO A 6 2.61 -15.31 11.21
CA PRO A 6 2.25 -14.09 10.48
C PRO A 6 2.94 -14.04 9.11
N ILE A 7 2.31 -13.30 8.18
CA ILE A 7 2.87 -13.08 6.86
C ILE A 7 3.76 -11.83 6.91
N ASN A 8 4.89 -11.88 6.21
CA ASN A 8 5.67 -10.69 5.89
C ASN A 8 5.33 -10.25 4.46
N GLY A 9 5.09 -8.95 4.29
CA GLY A 9 4.93 -8.37 2.96
C GLY A 9 6.25 -7.75 2.51
N PHE A 10 6.49 -7.70 1.21
CA PHE A 10 7.74 -7.15 0.66
C PHE A 10 7.43 -6.14 -0.43
N VAL A 11 8.11 -5.00 -0.39
CA VAL A 11 8.12 -4.02 -1.48
C VAL A 11 9.56 -3.65 -1.81
N ARG A 12 9.83 -3.28 -3.06
CA ARG A 12 11.14 -2.77 -3.45
C ARG A 12 11.08 -1.25 -3.49
N ILE A 13 12.12 -0.62 -2.97
CA ILE A 13 12.22 0.84 -2.90
C ILE A 13 13.58 1.30 -3.39
N THR A 14 13.63 2.45 -4.06
CA THR A 14 14.87 3.02 -4.58
C THR A 14 15.37 4.21 -3.79
N ASP A 15 14.48 4.89 -3.04
CA ASP A 15 14.82 6.06 -2.24
C ASP A 15 14.30 5.84 -0.81
N PRO A 16 15.17 5.40 0.11
CA PRO A 16 14.74 5.04 1.47
C PRO A 16 14.06 6.17 2.24
N GLU A 17 14.57 7.40 2.15
CA GLU A 17 13.97 8.53 2.87
C GLU A 17 12.57 8.85 2.35
N ARG A 18 12.40 8.89 1.03
CA ARG A 18 11.11 9.15 0.39
C ARG A 18 10.11 8.05 0.74
N SER A 19 10.53 6.80 0.67
CA SER A 19 9.68 5.65 0.99
C SER A 19 9.30 5.62 2.45
N ARG A 20 10.24 5.96 3.36
CA ARG A 20 9.92 6.03 4.78
C ARG A 20 8.87 7.09 5.06
N ARG A 21 9.00 8.30 4.48
CA ARG A 21 7.98 9.34 4.63
C ARG A 21 6.62 8.88 4.16
N PHE A 22 6.57 8.18 3.02
CA PHE A 22 5.31 7.70 2.48
C PHE A 22 4.65 6.65 3.39
N TYR A 23 5.39 5.59 3.73
CA TYR A 23 4.82 4.49 4.51
C TYR A 23 4.53 4.87 5.96
N GLU A 24 5.40 5.63 6.58
CA GLU A 24 5.24 6.03 7.98
C GLU A 24 4.30 7.23 8.14
N GLN A 25 4.56 8.32 7.42
CA GLN A 25 3.85 9.57 7.64
C GLN A 25 2.55 9.64 6.83
N THR A 26 2.58 9.25 5.56
CA THR A 26 1.41 9.36 4.69
C THR A 26 0.43 8.22 4.92
N LEU A 27 0.90 6.98 4.93
CA LEU A 27 0.04 5.82 5.18
C LEU A 27 -0.17 5.53 6.67
N GLY A 28 0.70 6.02 7.54
CA GLY A 28 0.54 5.86 8.98
C GLY A 28 0.99 4.52 9.52
N LEU A 29 1.86 3.79 8.82
CA LEU A 29 2.40 2.54 9.34
C LEU A 29 3.42 2.82 10.46
N ALA A 30 3.53 1.90 11.41
CA ALA A 30 4.54 2.02 12.45
C ALA A 30 5.92 1.67 11.89
N PHE A 31 6.90 2.55 12.13
CA PHE A 31 8.30 2.26 11.80
C PHE A 31 8.87 1.33 12.88
N ASP A 32 9.50 0.24 12.47
CA ASP A 32 10.10 -0.72 13.39
C ASP A 32 11.62 -0.57 13.43
N ASN A 33 12.29 -0.79 12.29
CA ASN A 33 13.76 -0.64 12.21
C ASN A 33 14.21 -0.47 10.77
N GLU A 34 15.48 -0.08 10.64
CA GLU A 34 16.14 0.09 9.35
C GLU A 34 17.58 -0.40 9.44
N ASN A 35 18.06 -1.05 8.39
CA ASN A 35 19.46 -1.44 8.22
C ASN A 35 19.88 -1.13 6.77
N PRO A 36 21.13 -1.44 6.35
CA PRO A 36 21.56 -1.11 4.98
C PRO A 36 20.75 -1.79 3.86
N TYR A 37 19.97 -2.82 4.18
CA TYR A 37 19.27 -3.62 3.18
C TYR A 37 17.77 -3.37 3.13
N VAL A 38 17.15 -3.05 4.28
CA VAL A 38 15.69 -2.93 4.38
C VAL A 38 15.26 -1.83 5.35
N ILE A 39 14.04 -1.36 5.17
CA ILE A 39 13.26 -0.65 6.19
C ILE A 39 12.10 -1.57 6.57
N VAL A 40 11.85 -1.75 7.86
CA VAL A 40 10.76 -2.60 8.34
C VAL A 40 9.68 -1.72 8.97
N PHE A 41 8.47 -1.87 8.47
CA PHE A 41 7.27 -1.24 9.01
C PHE A 41 6.33 -2.30 9.57
N ARG A 42 5.42 -1.91 10.45
CA ARG A 42 4.38 -2.78 10.97
C ARG A 42 2.99 -2.28 10.57
N SER A 43 2.15 -3.22 10.18
CA SER A 43 0.75 -2.99 9.88
C SER A 43 -0.03 -4.17 10.47
N GLY A 44 -0.76 -3.93 11.58
CA GLY A 44 -1.39 -5.00 12.33
C GLY A 44 -0.35 -6.03 12.76
N ASN A 45 -0.59 -7.31 12.47
CA ASN A 45 0.34 -8.39 12.78
C ASN A 45 1.33 -8.69 11.65
N THR A 46 1.33 -7.86 10.60
CA THR A 46 2.17 -8.06 9.42
C THR A 46 3.35 -7.10 9.45
N GLN A 47 4.53 -7.60 9.14
CA GLN A 47 5.68 -6.75 8.85
C GLN A 47 5.71 -6.47 7.34
N ILE A 48 5.92 -5.21 7.00
CA ILE A 48 6.16 -4.78 5.63
C ILE A 48 7.64 -4.50 5.51
N ILE A 49 8.33 -5.30 4.70
CA ILE A 49 9.77 -5.21 4.55
C ILE A 49 10.06 -4.51 3.22
N ALA A 50 10.56 -3.28 3.31
CA ALA A 50 10.91 -2.49 2.14
C ALA A 50 12.37 -2.74 1.79
N GLN A 51 12.60 -3.47 0.70
CA GLN A 51 13.92 -3.87 0.26
C GLN A 51 14.57 -2.75 -0.55
N LYS A 52 15.75 -2.33 -0.14
CA LYS A 52 16.51 -1.28 -0.81
C LYS A 52 17.18 -1.84 -2.05
N VAL A 53 16.79 -1.33 -3.21
CA VAL A 53 17.37 -1.72 -4.50
C VAL A 53 17.80 -0.45 -5.25
N LYS A 54 18.71 -0.60 -6.22
CA LYS A 54 19.15 0.54 -7.04
C LYS A 54 18.09 0.94 -8.03
N GLU A 55 17.50 -0.05 -8.70
CA GLU A 55 16.46 0.16 -9.69
C GLU A 55 15.63 -1.11 -9.84
N PHE A 56 14.40 -0.96 -10.31
CA PHE A 56 13.53 -2.08 -10.65
C PHE A 56 12.37 -1.54 -11.49
N VAL A 57 11.66 -2.45 -12.16
CA VAL A 57 10.43 -2.12 -12.88
C VAL A 57 9.26 -2.67 -12.06
N PRO A 58 8.37 -1.83 -11.53
CA PRO A 58 7.23 -2.32 -10.77
C PRO A 58 6.29 -3.12 -11.66
N ILE A 59 5.72 -4.19 -11.11
CA ILE A 59 4.77 -5.01 -11.84
C ILE A 59 3.41 -4.29 -11.92
N ALA A 60 2.65 -4.59 -12.99
CA ALA A 60 1.32 -4.01 -13.18
C ALA A 60 0.25 -4.82 -12.42
N ALA A 61 0.46 -4.99 -11.12
CA ALA A 61 -0.44 -5.73 -10.25
C ALA A 61 -0.26 -5.25 -8.81
N THR A 62 -1.29 -5.44 -7.99
CA THR A 62 -1.23 -5.11 -6.56
C THR A 62 -0.17 -5.96 -5.86
N VAL A 63 0.71 -5.32 -5.10
CA VAL A 63 1.75 -6.02 -4.32
C VAL A 63 1.42 -6.07 -2.84
N LEU A 64 0.72 -5.06 -2.31
CA LEU A 64 0.23 -5.02 -0.93
C LEU A 64 -1.21 -4.53 -0.94
N GLY A 65 -2.03 -5.10 -0.09
CA GLY A 65 -3.40 -4.65 0.08
C GLY A 65 -3.79 -4.65 1.56
N TRP A 66 -4.64 -3.69 1.92
CA TRP A 66 -5.20 -3.60 3.27
C TRP A 66 -6.70 -3.84 3.21
N GLU A 67 -7.17 -4.71 4.08
CA GLU A 67 -8.60 -4.85 4.32
C GLU A 67 -8.99 -3.77 5.34
N VAL A 68 -9.85 -2.85 4.94
CA VAL A 68 -10.22 -1.71 5.77
C VAL A 68 -11.71 -1.72 6.09
N LYS A 69 -12.10 -0.92 7.07
CA LYS A 69 -13.50 -0.61 7.36
C LYS A 69 -13.75 0.83 6.96
N ASP A 70 -14.95 1.08 6.40
CA ASP A 70 -15.34 2.41 5.95
C ASP A 70 -14.35 2.99 4.93
N ILE A 71 -14.23 2.29 3.80
CA ILE A 71 -13.25 2.62 2.77
C ILE A 71 -13.38 4.05 2.26
N GLU A 72 -14.60 4.60 2.19
CA GLU A 72 -14.83 5.98 1.76
C GLU A 72 -14.08 6.97 2.65
N ASN A 73 -14.15 6.78 3.97
CA ASN A 73 -13.43 7.63 4.91
C ASN A 73 -11.92 7.43 4.85
N VAL A 74 -11.47 6.20 4.69
CA VAL A 74 -10.03 5.90 4.58
C VAL A 74 -9.45 6.54 3.32
N VAL A 75 -10.11 6.36 2.17
CA VAL A 75 -9.68 6.97 0.90
C VAL A 75 -9.68 8.50 1.03
N SER A 76 -10.74 9.08 1.60
CA SER A 76 -10.82 10.53 1.78
C SER A 76 -9.68 11.08 2.65
N ALA A 77 -9.35 10.39 3.72
CA ALA A 77 -8.24 10.79 4.60
C ALA A 77 -6.90 10.73 3.87
N LEU A 78 -6.67 9.67 3.10
CA LEU A 78 -5.43 9.52 2.33
C LEU A 78 -5.32 10.57 1.22
N LEU A 79 -6.44 10.90 0.56
CA LEU A 79 -6.46 12.00 -0.42
C LEU A 79 -6.03 13.31 0.20
N LYS A 80 -6.48 13.61 1.42
CA LYS A 80 -6.07 14.81 2.16
C LYS A 80 -4.59 14.80 2.51
N SER A 81 -4.01 13.63 2.66
CA SER A 81 -2.57 13.45 2.92
C SER A 81 -1.72 13.47 1.64
N GLY A 82 -2.33 13.68 0.48
CA GLY A 82 -1.63 13.80 -0.78
C GLY A 82 -1.54 12.52 -1.62
N VAL A 83 -2.19 11.45 -1.20
CA VAL A 83 -2.24 10.22 -2.00
C VAL A 83 -3.16 10.44 -3.21
N VAL A 84 -2.72 9.97 -4.37
CA VAL A 84 -3.52 10.00 -5.60
C VAL A 84 -4.03 8.59 -5.86
N PHE A 85 -5.36 8.45 -5.96
CA PHE A 85 -5.95 7.16 -6.28
C PHE A 85 -6.05 6.99 -7.78
N GLU A 86 -5.68 5.79 -8.25
CA GLU A 86 -5.61 5.45 -9.65
C GLU A 86 -7.00 5.25 -10.23
N LYS A 87 -7.20 5.73 -11.47
CA LYS A 87 -8.42 5.44 -12.23
C LYS A 87 -8.02 4.67 -13.47
N TYR A 88 -8.72 3.56 -13.71
CA TYR A 88 -8.41 2.66 -14.80
C TYR A 88 -9.48 2.77 -15.89
N GLU A 89 -9.05 2.87 -17.12
CA GLU A 89 -9.94 2.91 -18.27
C GLU A 89 -10.75 1.62 -18.33
N GLY A 90 -12.06 1.76 -18.63
CA GLY A 90 -12.96 0.62 -18.71
C GLY A 90 -13.46 0.10 -17.37
N MET A 91 -13.06 0.72 -16.28
CA MET A 91 -13.50 0.32 -14.93
C MET A 91 -14.41 1.41 -14.35
N GLU A 92 -15.56 1.00 -13.83
CA GLU A 92 -16.52 1.92 -13.23
C GLU A 92 -16.11 2.25 -11.79
N GLN A 93 -15.37 3.34 -11.65
CA GLN A 93 -14.92 3.84 -10.36
C GLN A 93 -15.65 5.14 -10.04
N ASP A 94 -15.95 5.35 -8.76
CA ASP A 94 -16.61 6.59 -8.32
C ASP A 94 -15.61 7.76 -8.25
N GLU A 95 -16.05 8.90 -7.72
CA GLU A 95 -15.24 10.11 -7.62
C GLU A 95 -13.98 9.91 -6.79
N LEU A 96 -14.03 9.01 -5.80
CA LEU A 96 -12.90 8.69 -4.94
C LEU A 96 -11.96 7.64 -5.55
N GLY A 97 -12.32 7.07 -6.70
CA GLY A 97 -11.57 5.98 -7.32
C GLY A 97 -11.98 4.60 -6.82
N ILE A 98 -13.09 4.51 -6.09
CA ILE A 98 -13.55 3.24 -5.53
C ILE A 98 -14.37 2.48 -6.58
N TRP A 99 -14.00 1.21 -6.78
CA TRP A 99 -14.72 0.28 -7.64
C TRP A 99 -15.54 -0.69 -6.79
N LYS A 100 -16.81 -0.83 -7.12
CA LYS A 100 -17.67 -1.82 -6.47
C LYS A 100 -17.53 -3.15 -7.20
N SER A 101 -16.76 -4.06 -6.59
CA SER A 101 -16.55 -5.41 -7.11
C SER A 101 -17.70 -6.32 -6.68
N PRO A 102 -17.81 -7.51 -7.27
CA PRO A 102 -18.82 -8.48 -6.79
C PRO A 102 -18.67 -8.85 -5.33
N GLY A 103 -17.45 -8.83 -4.79
CA GLY A 103 -17.19 -9.22 -3.40
C GLY A 103 -17.03 -8.05 -2.44
N GLY A 104 -17.00 -6.81 -2.90
CA GLY A 104 -16.77 -5.65 -2.03
C GLY A 104 -16.33 -4.41 -2.81
N LYS A 105 -15.65 -3.50 -2.12
CA LYS A 105 -15.16 -2.25 -2.69
C LYS A 105 -13.65 -2.23 -2.69
N VAL A 106 -13.05 -1.71 -3.75
CA VAL A 106 -11.59 -1.67 -3.91
C VAL A 106 -11.16 -0.30 -4.46
N ALA A 107 -10.04 0.21 -3.94
CA ALA A 107 -9.37 1.39 -4.49
C ALA A 107 -7.88 1.13 -4.56
N TRP A 108 -7.20 1.73 -5.53
CA TRP A 108 -5.77 1.52 -5.78
C TRP A 108 -5.02 2.83 -5.76
N CYS A 109 -3.80 2.78 -5.21
CA CYS A 109 -2.85 3.88 -5.28
C CYS A 109 -1.46 3.32 -5.54
N LYS A 110 -0.48 4.20 -5.72
CA LYS A 110 0.91 3.80 -5.91
C LYS A 110 1.78 4.40 -4.82
N ASP A 111 2.80 3.66 -4.42
CA ASP A 111 3.86 4.22 -3.60
C ASP A 111 4.81 5.08 -4.48
N PRO A 112 5.81 5.77 -3.91
CA PRO A 112 6.69 6.62 -4.70
C PRO A 112 7.47 5.92 -5.80
N ASP A 113 7.68 4.61 -5.69
CA ASP A 113 8.39 3.81 -6.70
C ASP A 113 7.46 3.19 -7.73
N GLY A 114 6.15 3.42 -7.64
CA GLY A 114 5.18 2.88 -8.57
C GLY A 114 4.63 1.51 -8.18
N ASN A 115 4.94 1.01 -7.00
CA ASN A 115 4.30 -0.22 -6.49
C ASN A 115 2.81 0.02 -6.28
N ILE A 116 1.98 -0.88 -6.80
CA ILE A 116 0.53 -0.75 -6.71
C ILE A 116 0.04 -1.31 -5.37
N LEU A 117 -0.68 -0.48 -4.64
CA LEU A 117 -1.26 -0.79 -3.35
C LEU A 117 -2.78 -0.76 -3.46
N SER A 118 -3.47 -1.61 -2.70
CA SER A 118 -4.93 -1.61 -2.70
C SER A 118 -5.51 -1.45 -1.29
N LEU A 119 -6.67 -0.82 -1.25
CA LEU A 119 -7.54 -0.84 -0.08
C LEU A 119 -8.81 -1.57 -0.50
N SER A 120 -9.29 -2.47 0.32
CA SER A 120 -10.53 -3.18 0.04
C SER A 120 -11.38 -3.31 1.29
N GLU A 121 -12.68 -3.35 1.08
CA GLU A 121 -13.65 -3.59 2.13
C GLU A 121 -14.65 -4.63 1.65
N HIS A 122 -14.69 -5.73 2.34
CA HIS A 122 -15.59 -6.84 2.03
C HIS A 122 -16.72 -7.00 3.04
#